data_bf5be247ac977c8060eb2f178d3976a6
#
_entry.id   bf5be247ac977c8060eb2f178d3976a6
#
_cell.length_a   1.000
_cell.length_b   1.000
_cell.length_c   1.000
_cell.angle_alpha   90.00
_cell.angle_beta   90.00
_cell.angle_gamma   90.00
#
_symmetry.space_group_name_H-M   'P 1'
#
loop_
_entity.id
_entity.type
_entity.pdbx_description
1 polymer ?
#
loop_
_entity_poly.entity_id
_entity_poly.type
_entity_poly.pdbx_seq_one_letter_code
_entity_poly.pdbx_strand_id
1 'polypeptide(L)'
;GGTFVMVPPPNPYRCPPGPYERVSMIAHIFKQNNPTAKIIILDPKPKFSKQGLFMAGWDKHYPGMIEWIDPDTHGGIKAINAEKMEFETDLDTFKADAACVVPAQQAGTIAMAAGVNDGDWCPIIPASMQSKSDPNIYVLGDASVASSMPKSGFSANSQAKVAANAIRGELTGSRVFKPRFANTCWSLIATNDGIKVGANYEAGPEKID
;
A
#
# COMPACT_ATOMS: atom_id res chain seq x y z
N GLY A 1 23.53 -19.05 -2.66
CA GLY A 1 22.55 -18.54 -3.63
C GLY A 1 21.15 -18.89 -3.21
N GLY A 2 20.25 -18.80 -4.12
CA GLY A 2 18.83 -19.05 -3.94
C GLY A 2 18.02 -17.82 -4.40
N THR A 3 16.71 -18.03 -4.60
CA THR A 3 15.79 -17.02 -5.11
C THR A 3 14.67 -16.77 -4.11
N PHE A 4 14.49 -15.50 -3.73
CA PHE A 4 13.32 -15.04 -2.99
C PHE A 4 12.35 -14.35 -3.95
N VAL A 5 11.07 -14.72 -3.93
CA VAL A 5 10.03 -14.06 -4.74
C VAL A 5 9.11 -13.24 -3.85
N MET A 6 8.94 -11.96 -4.18
CA MET A 6 7.94 -11.06 -3.62
C MET A 6 6.81 -10.87 -4.61
N VAL A 7 5.58 -11.09 -4.18
CA VAL A 7 4.38 -10.70 -4.92
C VAL A 7 3.66 -9.62 -4.11
N PRO A 8 3.78 -8.34 -4.49
CA PRO A 8 3.02 -7.25 -3.88
C PRO A 8 1.52 -7.37 -4.18
N PRO A 9 0.65 -6.74 -3.39
CA PRO A 9 -0.78 -6.75 -3.67
C PRO A 9 -1.13 -5.80 -4.83
N PRO A 10 -2.25 -6.05 -5.55
CA PRO A 10 -2.80 -5.06 -6.49
C PRO A 10 -3.35 -3.83 -5.75
N ASN A 11 -3.53 -2.73 -6.49
CA ASN A 11 -4.15 -1.52 -5.95
C ASN A 11 -5.68 -1.68 -5.77
N PRO A 12 -6.27 -1.03 -4.76
CA PRO A 12 -5.63 -0.29 -3.66
C PRO A 12 -5.25 -1.21 -2.49
N TYR A 13 -4.20 -0.87 -1.75
CA TYR A 13 -3.73 -1.66 -0.62
C TYR A 13 -3.12 -0.79 0.48
N ARG A 14 -2.95 -1.38 1.68
CA ARG A 14 -2.37 -0.74 2.86
C ARG A 14 -0.87 -0.60 2.73
N CYS A 15 -0.33 0.54 3.23
CA CYS A 15 1.10 0.80 3.26
C CYS A 15 1.76 0.62 1.89
N PRO A 16 1.46 1.48 0.89
CA PRO A 16 1.92 1.28 -0.48
C PRO A 16 3.43 1.04 -0.65
N PRO A 17 4.34 1.63 0.13
CA PRO A 17 5.76 1.30 0.05
C PRO A 17 6.18 0.02 0.80
N GLY A 18 5.30 -0.56 1.62
CA GLY A 18 5.62 -1.67 2.53
C GLY A 18 6.27 -2.90 1.89
N PRO A 19 5.75 -3.44 0.78
CA PRO A 19 6.37 -4.59 0.10
C PRO A 19 7.81 -4.32 -0.35
N TYR A 20 8.09 -3.12 -0.84
CA TYR A 20 9.40 -2.72 -1.36
C TYR A 20 10.40 -2.40 -0.24
N GLU A 21 9.94 -1.85 0.88
CA GLU A 21 10.72 -1.74 2.10
C GLU A 21 11.09 -3.12 2.66
N ARG A 22 10.14 -4.06 2.68
CA ARG A 22 10.40 -5.46 3.09
C ARG A 22 11.47 -6.10 2.22
N VAL A 23 11.41 -5.92 0.89
CA VAL A 23 12.46 -6.38 -0.03
C VAL A 23 13.80 -5.76 0.30
N SER A 24 13.84 -4.46 0.59
CA SER A 24 15.08 -3.77 1.01
C SER A 24 15.68 -4.38 2.28
N MET A 25 14.84 -4.71 3.26
CA MET A 25 15.31 -5.33 4.52
C MET A 25 15.81 -6.77 4.30
N ILE A 26 15.14 -7.54 3.44
CA ILE A 26 15.57 -8.89 3.07
C ILE A 26 16.90 -8.82 2.31
N ALA A 27 17.03 -7.89 1.36
CA ALA A 27 18.27 -7.67 0.62
C ALA A 27 19.43 -7.28 1.55
N HIS A 28 19.16 -6.48 2.59
CA HIS A 28 20.14 -6.15 3.60
C HIS A 28 20.65 -7.40 4.34
N ILE A 29 19.77 -8.30 4.73
CA ILE A 29 20.11 -9.57 5.37
C ILE A 29 20.89 -10.48 4.40
N PHE A 30 20.44 -10.58 3.15
CA PHE A 30 21.11 -11.39 2.14
C PHE A 30 22.54 -10.88 1.83
N LYS A 31 22.71 -9.57 1.70
CA LYS A 31 24.03 -8.98 1.48
C LYS A 31 25.05 -9.43 2.53
N GLN A 32 24.61 -9.61 3.78
CA GLN A 32 25.48 -10.01 4.89
C GLN A 32 25.70 -11.52 4.96
N ASN A 33 24.67 -12.33 4.69
CA ASN A 33 24.67 -13.77 5.01
C ASN A 33 24.60 -14.67 3.78
N ASN A 34 24.09 -14.17 2.65
CA ASN A 34 23.94 -14.92 1.40
C ASN A 34 24.04 -13.98 0.17
N PRO A 35 25.21 -13.40 -0.10
CA PRO A 35 25.39 -12.32 -1.07
C PRO A 35 25.13 -12.74 -2.52
N THR A 36 25.02 -14.04 -2.82
CA THR A 36 24.70 -14.56 -4.16
C THR A 36 23.19 -14.82 -4.34
N ALA A 37 22.38 -14.62 -3.31
CA ALA A 37 20.92 -14.75 -3.42
C ALA A 37 20.34 -13.66 -4.32
N LYS A 38 19.19 -13.98 -4.94
CA LYS A 38 18.42 -13.07 -5.79
C LYS A 38 17.04 -12.81 -5.19
N ILE A 39 16.52 -11.62 -5.46
CA ILE A 39 15.15 -11.24 -5.10
C ILE A 39 14.44 -10.83 -6.39
N ILE A 40 13.34 -11.49 -6.68
CA ILE A 40 12.46 -11.16 -7.81
C ILE A 40 11.17 -10.59 -7.25
N ILE A 41 10.76 -9.44 -7.75
CA ILE A 41 9.47 -8.84 -7.44
C ILE A 41 8.58 -9.02 -8.67
N LEU A 42 7.57 -9.89 -8.57
CA LEU A 42 6.52 -10.04 -9.59
C LEU A 42 5.38 -9.09 -9.23
N ASP A 43 5.41 -7.90 -9.81
CA ASP A 43 4.49 -6.85 -9.44
C ASP A 43 3.22 -6.88 -10.32
N PRO A 44 2.00 -6.98 -9.76
CA PRO A 44 0.77 -6.89 -10.55
C PRO A 44 0.45 -5.46 -11.03
N LYS A 45 1.32 -4.51 -10.76
CA LYS A 45 1.15 -3.09 -11.08
C LYS A 45 2.25 -2.58 -12.01
N PRO A 46 1.94 -1.71 -13.00
CA PRO A 46 2.94 -1.16 -13.92
C PRO A 46 3.89 -0.15 -13.24
N LYS A 47 3.58 0.25 -12.01
CA LYS A 47 4.41 1.15 -11.18
C LYS A 47 4.04 1.05 -9.71
N PHE A 48 4.93 1.51 -8.83
CA PHE A 48 4.70 1.50 -7.40
C PHE A 48 5.14 2.80 -6.71
N SER A 49 4.70 2.97 -5.46
CA SER A 49 4.99 4.16 -4.67
C SER A 49 6.49 4.34 -4.43
N LYS A 50 7.02 5.53 -4.73
CA LYS A 50 8.44 5.90 -4.59
C LYS A 50 9.40 5.05 -5.46
N GLN A 51 8.93 4.47 -6.56
CA GLN A 51 9.71 3.52 -7.38
C GLN A 51 11.11 4.02 -7.70
N GLY A 52 11.26 5.22 -8.23
CA GLY A 52 12.56 5.76 -8.58
C GLY A 52 13.54 5.87 -7.40
N LEU A 53 13.02 6.19 -6.19
CA LEU A 53 13.84 6.26 -4.99
C LEU A 53 14.26 4.87 -4.49
N PHE A 54 13.35 3.89 -4.54
CA PHE A 54 13.68 2.51 -4.19
C PHE A 54 14.71 1.93 -5.16
N MET A 55 14.50 2.06 -6.47
CA MET A 55 15.41 1.52 -7.48
C MET A 55 16.81 2.14 -7.35
N ALA A 56 16.91 3.46 -7.22
CA ALA A 56 18.19 4.13 -6.99
C ALA A 56 18.88 3.65 -5.69
N GLY A 57 18.09 3.42 -4.63
CA GLY A 57 18.59 2.87 -3.38
C GLY A 57 19.06 1.42 -3.52
N TRP A 58 18.34 0.58 -4.26
CA TRP A 58 18.74 -0.80 -4.52
C TRP A 58 20.01 -0.89 -5.37
N ASP A 59 20.13 -0.07 -6.41
CA ASP A 59 21.34 0.00 -7.22
C ASP A 59 22.56 0.40 -6.38
N LYS A 60 22.38 1.34 -5.45
CA LYS A 60 23.44 1.80 -4.55
C LYS A 60 23.86 0.74 -3.52
N HIS A 61 22.89 0.07 -2.89
CA HIS A 61 23.13 -0.79 -1.72
C HIS A 61 23.21 -2.28 -2.05
N TYR A 62 22.48 -2.73 -3.08
CA TYR A 62 22.28 -4.15 -3.44
C TYR A 62 22.41 -4.38 -4.97
N PRO A 63 23.49 -3.91 -5.61
CA PRO A 63 23.62 -3.93 -7.06
C PRO A 63 23.43 -5.35 -7.62
N GLY A 64 22.49 -5.51 -8.54
CA GLY A 64 22.20 -6.77 -9.21
C GLY A 64 21.56 -7.86 -8.34
N MET A 65 21.14 -7.56 -7.10
CA MET A 65 20.47 -8.51 -6.20
C MET A 65 18.94 -8.50 -6.36
N ILE A 66 18.34 -7.35 -6.66
CA ILE A 66 16.90 -7.15 -6.72
C ILE A 66 16.50 -6.89 -8.17
N GLU A 67 15.52 -7.64 -8.65
CA GLU A 67 14.89 -7.47 -9.95
C GLU A 67 13.41 -7.19 -9.76
N TRP A 68 12.91 -6.09 -10.31
CA TRP A 68 11.50 -5.76 -10.34
C TRP A 68 10.95 -6.01 -11.74
N ILE A 69 9.92 -6.83 -11.84
CA ILE A 69 9.31 -7.24 -13.10
C ILE A 69 7.85 -6.76 -13.09
N ASP A 70 7.50 -5.93 -14.04
CA ASP A 70 6.15 -5.37 -14.21
C ASP A 70 5.21 -6.35 -14.95
N PRO A 71 3.89 -6.12 -14.91
CA PRO A 71 2.92 -7.02 -15.53
C PRO A 71 3.02 -7.09 -17.06
N ASP A 72 3.54 -6.07 -17.74
CA ASP A 72 3.73 -6.11 -19.18
C ASP A 72 4.87 -7.07 -19.55
N THR A 73 5.86 -7.20 -18.66
CA THR A 73 7.01 -8.08 -18.83
C THR A 73 6.70 -9.53 -18.45
N HIS A 74 5.94 -9.79 -17.36
CA HIS A 74 5.62 -11.18 -16.97
C HIS A 74 4.22 -11.65 -17.41
N GLY A 75 3.39 -10.78 -17.97
CA GLY A 75 2.08 -11.09 -18.53
C GLY A 75 0.96 -11.27 -17.49
N GLY A 76 1.24 -11.04 -16.21
CA GLY A 76 0.29 -11.30 -15.10
C GLY A 76 0.49 -12.66 -14.43
N ILE A 77 0.16 -12.73 -13.14
CA ILE A 77 0.29 -13.95 -12.34
C ILE A 77 -1.01 -14.75 -12.49
N LYS A 78 -0.91 -16.00 -12.99
CA LYS A 78 -2.02 -16.93 -13.18
C LYS A 78 -2.26 -17.81 -11.97
N ALA A 79 -1.18 -18.41 -11.45
CA ALA A 79 -1.26 -19.36 -10.35
C ALA A 79 -0.01 -19.33 -9.49
N ILE A 80 -0.19 -19.66 -8.23
CA ILE A 80 0.91 -19.84 -7.27
C ILE A 80 0.76 -21.22 -6.66
N ASN A 81 1.76 -22.06 -6.86
CA ASN A 81 1.86 -23.37 -6.23
C ASN A 81 2.80 -23.29 -5.03
N ALA A 82 2.23 -23.23 -3.83
CA ALA A 82 3.00 -23.09 -2.60
C ALA A 82 3.85 -24.33 -2.26
N GLU A 83 3.39 -25.54 -2.64
CA GLU A 83 4.13 -26.78 -2.37
C GLU A 83 5.39 -26.89 -3.22
N LYS A 84 5.31 -26.46 -4.48
CA LYS A 84 6.43 -26.48 -5.43
C LYS A 84 7.22 -25.17 -5.44
N MET A 85 6.74 -24.13 -4.73
CA MET A 85 7.28 -22.78 -4.76
C MET A 85 7.39 -22.23 -6.19
N GLU A 86 6.35 -22.46 -7.02
CA GLU A 86 6.25 -22.05 -8.41
C GLU A 86 5.23 -20.93 -8.58
N PHE A 87 5.60 -19.93 -9.38
CA PHE A 87 4.80 -18.75 -9.72
C PHE A 87 4.58 -18.76 -11.24
N GLU A 88 3.42 -19.24 -11.66
CA GLU A 88 3.04 -19.27 -13.08
C GLU A 88 2.51 -17.90 -13.50
N THR A 89 3.08 -17.38 -14.58
CA THR A 89 2.62 -16.16 -15.24
C THR A 89 2.17 -16.47 -16.66
N ASP A 90 1.67 -15.49 -17.39
CA ASP A 90 1.28 -15.70 -18.80
C ASP A 90 2.48 -16.04 -19.69
N LEU A 91 3.68 -15.56 -19.35
CA LEU A 91 4.85 -15.66 -20.22
C LEU A 91 5.95 -16.57 -19.68
N ASP A 92 5.97 -16.88 -18.36
CA ASP A 92 7.02 -17.68 -17.74
C ASP A 92 6.56 -18.36 -16.45
N THR A 93 7.43 -19.21 -15.90
CA THR A 93 7.26 -19.84 -14.57
C THR A 93 8.49 -19.57 -13.72
N PHE A 94 8.31 -18.84 -12.63
CA PHE A 94 9.37 -18.52 -11.69
C PHE A 94 9.38 -19.53 -10.54
N LYS A 95 10.57 -19.97 -10.14
CA LYS A 95 10.78 -20.82 -8.96
C LYS A 95 11.46 -20.05 -7.85
N ALA A 96 11.03 -20.29 -6.62
CA ALA A 96 11.58 -19.66 -5.44
C ALA A 96 12.03 -20.71 -4.40
N ASP A 97 13.06 -20.36 -3.63
CA ASP A 97 13.45 -21.07 -2.41
C ASP A 97 12.69 -20.54 -1.19
N ALA A 98 12.29 -19.28 -1.25
CA ALA A 98 11.41 -18.62 -0.27
C ALA A 98 10.58 -17.55 -0.94
N ALA A 99 9.41 -17.25 -0.38
CA ALA A 99 8.53 -16.24 -0.98
C ALA A 99 7.71 -15.46 0.06
N CYS A 100 7.28 -14.26 -0.35
CA CYS A 100 6.27 -13.48 0.34
C CYS A 100 5.19 -13.06 -0.67
N VAL A 101 3.99 -13.58 -0.49
CA VAL A 101 2.84 -13.24 -1.32
C VAL A 101 1.87 -12.41 -0.48
N VAL A 102 1.54 -11.21 -0.94
CA VAL A 102 0.54 -10.36 -0.31
C VAL A 102 -0.70 -10.34 -1.21
N PRO A 103 -1.81 -10.97 -0.80
CA PRO A 103 -3.02 -11.04 -1.62
C PRO A 103 -3.70 -9.68 -1.75
N ALA A 104 -4.69 -9.60 -2.65
CA ALA A 104 -5.61 -8.46 -2.71
C ALA A 104 -6.24 -8.20 -1.33
N GLN A 105 -6.44 -6.92 -1.02
CA GLN A 105 -6.90 -6.49 0.29
C GLN A 105 -8.28 -5.86 0.21
N GLN A 106 -8.99 -5.86 1.33
CA GLN A 106 -10.32 -5.28 1.47
C GLN A 106 -10.49 -4.64 2.85
N ALA A 107 -11.56 -3.89 3.04
CA ALA A 107 -12.00 -3.39 4.34
C ALA A 107 -12.28 -4.56 5.29
N GLY A 108 -12.21 -4.30 6.59
CA GLY A 108 -12.49 -5.33 7.59
C GLY A 108 -13.94 -5.83 7.53
N THR A 109 -14.18 -7.05 8.02
CA THR A 109 -15.50 -7.70 8.02
C THR A 109 -16.60 -6.88 8.69
N ILE A 110 -16.27 -6.04 9.66
CA ILE A 110 -17.21 -5.14 10.31
C ILE A 110 -17.82 -4.13 9.33
N ALA A 111 -17.07 -3.65 8.34
CA ALA A 111 -17.58 -2.74 7.31
C ALA A 111 -18.60 -3.43 6.40
N MET A 112 -18.33 -4.71 6.05
CA MET A 112 -19.25 -5.54 5.27
C MET A 112 -20.53 -5.81 6.08
N ALA A 113 -20.41 -6.18 7.34
CA ALA A 113 -21.55 -6.43 8.23
C ALA A 113 -22.41 -5.19 8.45
N ALA A 114 -21.80 -4.00 8.48
CA ALA A 114 -22.50 -2.73 8.61
C ALA A 114 -23.12 -2.21 7.28
N GLY A 115 -22.82 -2.86 6.14
CA GLY A 115 -23.33 -2.45 4.83
C GLY A 115 -22.80 -1.10 4.34
N VAL A 116 -21.62 -0.68 4.79
CA VAL A 116 -21.02 0.61 4.41
C VAL A 116 -19.95 0.51 3.34
N ASN A 117 -19.68 -0.69 2.85
CA ASN A 117 -18.77 -0.94 1.74
C ASN A 117 -19.49 -0.89 0.38
N ASP A 118 -18.73 -0.54 -0.65
CA ASP A 118 -19.06 -0.75 -2.06
C ASP A 118 -17.87 -1.50 -2.69
N GLY A 119 -18.09 -2.74 -3.09
CA GLY A 119 -17.01 -3.66 -3.40
C GLY A 119 -16.13 -3.90 -2.15
N ASP A 120 -14.82 -3.78 -2.31
CA ASP A 120 -13.83 -4.09 -1.27
C ASP A 120 -13.62 -2.98 -0.22
N TRP A 121 -14.11 -1.75 -0.47
CA TRP A 121 -13.78 -0.58 0.34
C TRP A 121 -15.01 0.27 0.65
N CYS A 122 -14.87 1.21 1.58
CA CYS A 122 -15.99 2.05 2.04
C CYS A 122 -15.93 3.45 1.42
N PRO A 123 -16.89 3.81 0.54
CA PRO A 123 -17.04 5.18 0.04
C PRO A 123 -17.37 6.17 1.15
N ILE A 124 -16.72 7.33 1.11
CA ILE A 124 -16.90 8.40 2.11
C ILE A 124 -17.18 9.75 1.47
N ILE A 125 -17.76 10.64 2.27
CA ILE A 125 -17.88 12.06 1.95
C ILE A 125 -16.56 12.75 2.31
N PRO A 126 -15.84 13.33 1.35
CA PRO A 126 -14.50 13.90 1.59
C PRO A 126 -14.45 14.98 2.68
N ALA A 127 -15.51 15.78 2.79
CA ALA A 127 -15.56 16.89 3.74
C ALA A 127 -15.67 16.45 5.21
N SER A 128 -16.17 15.24 5.49
CA SER A 128 -16.50 14.79 6.85
C SER A 128 -15.99 13.40 7.21
N MET A 129 -15.63 12.56 6.23
CA MET A 129 -15.37 11.13 6.39
C MET A 129 -16.63 10.31 6.73
N GLN A 130 -17.84 10.87 6.60
CA GLN A 130 -19.09 10.13 6.72
C GLN A 130 -19.17 9.06 5.60
N SER A 131 -19.76 7.91 5.93
CA SER A 131 -20.11 6.91 4.92
C SER A 131 -21.12 7.49 3.93
N LYS A 132 -20.98 7.15 2.65
CA LYS A 132 -22.01 7.50 1.64
C LYS A 132 -23.28 6.65 1.79
N SER A 133 -23.22 5.52 2.50
CA SER A 133 -24.34 4.60 2.71
C SER A 133 -25.16 4.90 3.96
N ASP A 134 -24.53 5.41 5.04
CA ASP A 134 -25.19 5.75 6.29
C ASP A 134 -24.60 7.02 6.89
N PRO A 135 -25.40 8.10 7.07
CA PRO A 135 -24.91 9.38 7.60
C PRO A 135 -24.50 9.34 9.07
N ASN A 136 -24.89 8.30 9.83
CA ASN A 136 -24.50 8.14 11.22
C ASN A 136 -23.18 7.40 11.40
N ILE A 137 -22.59 6.88 10.32
CA ILE A 137 -21.35 6.11 10.34
C ILE A 137 -20.23 6.91 9.69
N TYR A 138 -19.09 6.97 10.36
CA TYR A 138 -17.87 7.59 9.87
C TYR A 138 -16.82 6.51 9.62
N VAL A 139 -16.24 6.49 8.41
CA VAL A 139 -15.21 5.51 8.03
C VAL A 139 -13.93 6.24 7.69
N LEU A 140 -12.85 5.85 8.33
CA LEU A 140 -11.53 6.47 8.12
C LEU A 140 -10.41 5.42 8.05
N GLY A 141 -9.22 5.86 7.70
CA GLY A 141 -8.06 4.99 7.59
C GLY A 141 -8.15 4.03 6.40
N ASP A 142 -7.59 2.86 6.58
CA ASP A 142 -7.39 1.90 5.50
C ASP A 142 -8.68 1.36 4.90
N ALA A 143 -9.79 1.34 5.63
CA ALA A 143 -11.08 0.89 5.12
C ALA A 143 -11.72 1.89 4.13
N SER A 144 -11.39 3.18 4.21
CA SER A 144 -12.04 4.24 3.43
C SER A 144 -11.50 4.36 2.00
N VAL A 145 -12.36 4.78 1.08
CA VAL A 145 -11.96 5.26 -0.26
C VAL A 145 -11.60 6.73 -0.15
N ALA A 146 -10.34 7.02 0.17
CA ALA A 146 -9.82 8.38 0.35
C ALA A 146 -9.06 8.90 -0.88
N SER A 147 -9.38 8.37 -2.06
CA SER A 147 -8.84 8.77 -3.39
C SER A 147 -7.31 8.84 -3.43
N SER A 148 -6.74 10.02 -3.59
CA SER A 148 -5.28 10.21 -3.72
C SER A 148 -4.50 9.96 -2.42
N MET A 149 -5.18 9.95 -1.26
CA MET A 149 -4.50 9.65 0.00
C MET A 149 -4.14 8.17 0.11
N PRO A 150 -2.88 7.84 0.43
CA PRO A 150 -2.50 6.45 0.64
C PRO A 150 -3.13 5.88 1.93
N LYS A 151 -3.39 4.58 1.93
CA LYS A 151 -3.82 3.83 3.12
C LYS A 151 -2.63 3.68 4.06
N SER A 152 -2.51 4.61 5.02
CA SER A 152 -1.41 4.68 5.99
C SER A 152 -1.88 5.19 7.34
N GLY A 153 -1.13 4.90 8.40
CA GLY A 153 -1.44 5.38 9.75
C GLY A 153 -1.44 6.90 9.86
N PHE A 154 -0.56 7.60 9.11
CA PHE A 154 -0.54 9.06 9.09
C PHE A 154 -1.80 9.64 8.42
N SER A 155 -2.19 9.06 7.27
CA SER A 155 -3.46 9.40 6.61
C SER A 155 -4.64 9.17 7.55
N ALA A 156 -4.71 8.02 8.21
CA ALA A 156 -5.77 7.67 9.15
C ALA A 156 -5.86 8.68 10.32
N ASN A 157 -4.73 9.09 10.90
CA ASN A 157 -4.69 10.11 11.96
C ASN A 157 -5.20 11.47 11.47
N SER A 158 -4.83 11.87 10.24
CA SER A 158 -5.31 13.09 9.61
C SER A 158 -6.83 13.04 9.38
N GLN A 159 -7.34 11.95 8.85
CA GLN A 159 -8.76 11.70 8.60
C GLN A 159 -9.57 11.67 9.90
N ALA A 160 -9.02 11.07 10.96
CA ALA A 160 -9.68 11.02 12.28
C ALA A 160 -9.95 12.43 12.85
N LYS A 161 -9.04 13.38 12.64
CA LYS A 161 -9.22 14.77 13.06
C LYS A 161 -10.35 15.46 12.28
N VAL A 162 -10.48 15.16 10.99
CA VAL A 162 -11.58 15.66 10.15
C VAL A 162 -12.91 15.08 10.60
N ALA A 163 -12.99 13.76 10.79
CA ALA A 163 -14.19 13.08 11.29
C ALA A 163 -14.62 13.62 12.66
N ALA A 164 -13.69 13.72 13.61
CA ALA A 164 -13.98 14.26 14.94
C ALA A 164 -14.50 15.70 14.90
N ASN A 165 -13.96 16.55 14.03
CA ASN A 165 -14.44 17.93 13.86
C ASN A 165 -15.85 17.97 13.24
N ALA A 166 -16.16 17.08 12.30
CA ALA A 166 -17.49 16.97 11.70
C ALA A 166 -18.52 16.48 12.73
N ILE A 167 -18.22 15.39 13.45
CA ILE A 167 -19.08 14.82 14.52
C ILE A 167 -19.35 15.86 15.60
N ARG A 168 -18.32 16.55 16.08
CA ARG A 168 -18.48 17.63 17.07
C ARG A 168 -19.45 18.71 16.58
N GLY A 169 -19.27 19.15 15.31
CA GLY A 169 -20.16 20.17 14.72
C GLY A 169 -21.60 19.70 14.66
N GLU A 170 -21.84 18.46 14.26
CA GLU A 170 -23.18 17.86 14.18
C GLU A 170 -23.85 17.75 15.55
N LEU A 171 -23.13 17.26 16.56
CA LEU A 171 -23.68 17.04 17.89
C LEU A 171 -23.89 18.33 18.71
N THR A 172 -23.12 19.38 18.44
CA THR A 172 -23.12 20.60 19.30
C THR A 172 -23.54 21.86 18.56
N GLY A 173 -23.80 21.81 17.25
CA GLY A 173 -24.02 23.01 16.43
C GLY A 173 -22.80 23.93 16.31
N SER A 174 -21.62 23.50 16.77
CA SER A 174 -20.43 24.32 16.71
C SER A 174 -19.83 24.39 15.30
N ARG A 175 -19.06 25.46 15.04
CA ARG A 175 -18.43 25.67 13.73
C ARG A 175 -17.56 24.49 13.33
N VAL A 176 -17.78 23.96 12.12
CA VAL A 176 -16.93 22.97 11.46
C VAL A 176 -15.86 23.71 10.65
N PHE A 177 -14.60 23.35 10.82
CA PHE A 177 -13.48 23.92 10.08
C PHE A 177 -13.28 23.23 8.74
N LYS A 178 -12.70 23.94 7.76
CA LYS A 178 -12.32 23.35 6.46
C LYS A 178 -11.41 22.12 6.71
N PRO A 179 -11.72 20.96 6.12
CA PRO A 179 -10.88 19.78 6.23
C PRO A 179 -9.46 20.04 5.73
N ARG A 180 -8.49 19.49 6.44
CA ARG A 180 -7.08 19.50 6.04
C ARG A 180 -6.55 18.08 6.20
N PHE A 181 -6.03 17.55 5.12
CA PHE A 181 -5.47 16.21 5.09
C PHE A 181 -3.98 16.26 4.80
N ALA A 182 -3.24 15.35 5.40
CA ALA A 182 -1.82 15.20 5.14
C ALA A 182 -1.42 13.73 5.26
N ASN A 183 -0.37 13.38 4.55
CA ASN A 183 0.31 12.12 4.72
C ASN A 183 1.82 12.31 4.65
N THR A 184 2.55 11.53 5.42
CA THR A 184 4.00 11.36 5.29
C THR A 184 4.35 9.92 5.57
N CYS A 185 5.10 9.30 4.67
CA CYS A 185 5.60 7.94 4.80
C CYS A 185 7.12 7.93 4.65
N TRP A 186 7.79 7.25 5.58
CA TRP A 186 9.21 6.91 5.50
C TRP A 186 9.35 5.44 5.14
N SER A 187 10.42 5.08 4.48
CA SER A 187 10.75 3.69 4.17
C SER A 187 12.25 3.50 4.22
N LEU A 188 12.70 2.43 4.86
CA LEU A 188 14.10 2.06 4.91
C LEU A 188 14.54 1.40 3.60
N ILE A 189 15.72 1.80 3.13
CA ILE A 189 16.43 1.11 2.04
C ILE A 189 17.56 0.27 2.64
N ALA A 190 18.28 0.83 3.59
CA ALA A 190 19.35 0.17 4.34
C ALA A 190 19.33 0.69 5.78
N THR A 191 20.18 0.16 6.66
CA THR A 191 20.23 0.49 8.10
C THR A 191 20.32 2.00 8.37
N ASN A 192 21.07 2.73 7.53
CA ASN A 192 21.30 4.17 7.69
C ASN A 192 20.85 4.97 6.46
N ASP A 193 19.96 4.42 5.64
CA ASP A 193 19.44 5.10 4.44
C ASP A 193 17.94 4.85 4.32
N GLY A 194 17.20 5.93 4.23
CA GLY A 194 15.74 5.90 4.13
C GLY A 194 15.21 6.96 3.19
N ILE A 195 14.04 6.69 2.64
CA ILE A 195 13.34 7.58 1.72
C ILE A 195 12.05 8.09 2.34
N LYS A 196 11.65 9.30 1.95
CA LYS A 196 10.47 9.98 2.45
C LYS A 196 9.61 10.46 1.29
N VAL A 197 8.29 10.33 1.44
CA VAL A 197 7.29 11.02 0.62
C VAL A 197 6.23 11.61 1.52
N GLY A 198 5.77 12.80 1.19
CA GLY A 198 4.68 13.46 1.91
C GLY A 198 3.89 14.36 0.97
N ALA A 199 2.62 14.54 1.28
CA ALA A 199 1.73 15.46 0.58
C ALA A 199 0.66 16.00 1.53
N ASN A 200 0.13 17.18 1.18
CA ASN A 200 -1.11 17.71 1.73
C ASN A 200 -2.20 17.50 0.69
N TYR A 201 -3.43 17.30 1.16
CA TYR A 201 -4.57 17.01 0.31
C TYR A 201 -5.74 17.92 0.70
N GLU A 202 -6.61 18.18 -0.26
CA GLU A 202 -7.82 18.97 -0.04
C GLU A 202 -9.07 18.10 -0.30
N ALA A 203 -10.14 18.39 0.46
CA ALA A 203 -11.44 17.80 0.20
C ALA A 203 -12.11 18.52 -0.98
N GLY A 204 -12.23 17.83 -2.10
CA GLY A 204 -13.13 18.22 -3.18
C GLY A 204 -14.56 17.70 -2.95
N PRO A 205 -15.49 17.98 -3.87
CA PRO A 205 -16.87 17.52 -3.74
C PRO A 205 -17.01 15.99 -3.70
N GLU A 206 -16.25 15.28 -4.52
CA GLU A 206 -16.36 13.84 -4.70
C GLU A 206 -15.12 13.06 -4.23
N LYS A 207 -13.98 13.72 -4.09
CA LYS A 207 -12.70 13.08 -3.79
C LYS A 207 -11.77 13.96 -2.96
N ILE A 208 -10.78 13.32 -2.36
CA ILE A 208 -9.66 13.97 -1.69
C ILE A 208 -8.47 13.95 -2.65
N ASP A 209 -7.93 15.13 -3.00
CA ASP A 209 -6.81 15.30 -3.93
C ASP A 209 -5.72 16.21 -3.35
#